data_c108bca1d0f1ce35c7927bc81a15ada1
#
_entry.id   c108bca1d0f1ce35c7927bc81a15ada1
#
_cell.length_a   1.000
_cell.length_b   1.000
_cell.length_c   1.000
_cell.angle_alpha   90.00
_cell.angle_beta   90.00
_cell.angle_gamma   90.00
#
_symmetry.space_group_name_H-M   'P 1'
#
loop_
_entity.id
_entity.type
_entity.pdbx_description
1 polymer ?
#
loop_
_entity_poly.entity_id
_entity_poly.type
_entity_poly.pdbx_seq_one_letter_code
_entity_poly.pdbx_strand_id
1 'polypeptide(L)'
;MKEQTVMSLLTENPNGVLARVIALFSRHGVTIGSLSVSATAQQGVSRITVTTEGKSRGVAQLASQIRRLVDIRQVALLEGGVRRELLVAKLAASSPVLFDLARQYQAEVLTAADGCPVVECSGTPATLDALLEELAPCQVVEFSRTVVAAPELTPMRSCG
;
A
#
# COMPACT_ATOMS: atom_id res chain seq x y z
N MET A 1 3.91 13.74 11.80
CA MET A 1 3.49 12.62 10.90
C MET A 1 2.18 13.00 10.24
N LYS A 2 2.10 12.89 8.93
CA LYS A 2 0.80 13.05 8.24
C LYS A 2 -0.04 11.82 8.54
N GLU A 3 -1.28 12.04 8.95
CA GLU A 3 -2.22 10.96 9.20
C GLU A 3 -2.53 10.26 7.88
N GLN A 4 -2.17 8.99 7.79
CA GLN A 4 -2.42 8.17 6.60
C GLN A 4 -3.59 7.23 6.88
N THR A 5 -4.61 7.30 6.06
CA THR A 5 -5.76 6.40 6.10
C THR A 5 -5.73 5.47 4.90
N VAL A 6 -6.04 4.21 5.09
CA VAL A 6 -6.24 3.25 4.00
C VAL A 6 -7.73 3.10 3.74
N MET A 7 -8.12 3.29 2.49
CA MET A 7 -9.50 3.07 2.01
C MET A 7 -9.52 1.84 1.12
N SER A 8 -10.42 0.91 1.41
CA SER A 8 -10.67 -0.28 0.60
C SER A 8 -12.05 -0.21 -0.03
N LEU A 9 -12.11 -0.39 -1.34
CA LEU A 9 -13.33 -0.36 -2.14
C LEU A 9 -13.53 -1.73 -2.79
N LEU A 10 -14.77 -2.24 -2.81
CA LEU A 10 -15.15 -3.38 -3.63
C LEU A 10 -16.03 -2.91 -4.79
N THR A 11 -15.68 -3.31 -6.00
CA THR A 11 -16.39 -2.91 -7.23
C THR A 11 -16.51 -4.05 -8.23
N GLU A 12 -17.59 -4.06 -9.00
CA GLU A 12 -17.78 -4.99 -10.12
C GLU A 12 -17.13 -4.48 -11.42
N ASN A 13 -16.91 -3.17 -11.54
CA ASN A 13 -16.34 -2.53 -12.73
C ASN A 13 -15.18 -1.61 -12.35
N PRO A 14 -13.97 -2.16 -12.11
CA PRO A 14 -12.84 -1.36 -11.66
C PRO A 14 -12.45 -0.26 -12.67
N ASN A 15 -12.51 -0.55 -13.97
CA ASN A 15 -12.10 0.40 -15.01
C ASN A 15 -13.03 1.62 -15.08
N GLY A 16 -14.34 1.42 -15.00
CA GLY A 16 -15.32 2.51 -15.02
C GLY A 16 -15.34 3.35 -13.75
N VAL A 17 -15.05 2.72 -12.60
CA VAL A 17 -15.07 3.35 -11.28
C VAL A 17 -13.81 4.14 -10.98
N LEU A 18 -12.65 3.63 -11.41
CA LEU A 18 -11.35 4.18 -11.03
C LEU A 18 -11.21 5.68 -11.38
N ALA A 19 -11.60 6.05 -12.60
CA ALA A 19 -11.55 7.44 -13.04
C ALA A 19 -12.44 8.35 -12.18
N ARG A 20 -13.63 7.89 -11.80
CA ARG A 20 -14.58 8.63 -10.94
C ARG A 20 -14.03 8.77 -9.52
N VAL A 21 -13.44 7.72 -8.99
CA VAL A 21 -12.80 7.72 -7.67
C VAL A 21 -11.67 8.74 -7.64
N ILE A 22 -10.75 8.72 -8.61
CA ILE A 22 -9.63 9.66 -8.71
C ILE A 22 -10.16 11.12 -8.83
N ALA A 23 -11.20 11.35 -9.62
CA ALA A 23 -11.80 12.68 -9.75
C ALA A 23 -12.39 13.19 -8.42
N LEU A 24 -12.97 12.31 -7.61
CA LEU A 24 -13.45 12.67 -6.26
C LEU A 24 -12.30 13.01 -5.33
N PHE A 25 -11.19 12.27 -5.35
CA PHE A 25 -9.99 12.59 -4.57
C PHE A 25 -9.48 14.01 -4.89
N SER A 26 -9.35 14.30 -6.19
CA SER A 26 -8.90 15.62 -6.66
C SER A 26 -9.86 16.75 -6.22
N ARG A 27 -11.16 16.53 -6.33
CA ARG A 27 -12.19 17.50 -5.91
C ARG A 27 -12.15 17.81 -4.42
N HIS A 28 -11.85 16.82 -3.60
CA HIS A 28 -11.77 16.98 -2.14
C HIS A 28 -10.39 17.41 -1.64
N GLY A 29 -9.41 17.59 -2.53
CA GLY A 29 -8.05 17.95 -2.16
C GLY A 29 -7.36 16.88 -1.28
N VAL A 30 -7.76 15.62 -1.42
CA VAL A 30 -7.15 14.49 -0.70
C VAL A 30 -6.06 13.88 -1.58
N THR A 31 -4.85 13.81 -1.05
CA THR A 31 -3.70 13.26 -1.77
C THR A 31 -3.75 11.74 -1.74
N ILE A 32 -3.54 11.13 -2.91
CA ILE A 32 -3.35 9.68 -3.05
C ILE A 32 -1.87 9.36 -2.83
N GLY A 33 -1.55 8.57 -1.81
CA GLY A 33 -0.20 8.08 -1.56
C GLY A 33 0.13 6.84 -2.39
N SER A 34 -0.80 5.89 -2.45
CA SER A 34 -0.69 4.70 -3.31
C SER A 34 -2.10 4.24 -3.73
N LEU A 35 -2.17 3.54 -4.86
CA LEU A 35 -3.40 2.95 -5.36
C LEU A 35 -3.07 1.59 -5.97
N SER A 36 -3.83 0.58 -5.59
CA SER A 36 -3.74 -0.75 -6.19
C SER A 36 -5.11 -1.29 -6.52
N VAL A 37 -5.19 -2.07 -7.59
CA VAL A 37 -6.40 -2.78 -8.01
C VAL A 37 -6.07 -4.26 -8.08
N SER A 38 -6.83 -5.09 -7.40
CA SER A 38 -6.61 -6.54 -7.35
C SER A 38 -7.92 -7.31 -7.51
N ALA A 39 -7.82 -8.52 -8.04
CA ALA A 39 -8.92 -9.46 -8.00
C ALA A 39 -9.26 -9.87 -6.56
N THR A 40 -10.47 -10.32 -6.34
CA THR A 40 -10.92 -10.92 -5.07
C THR A 40 -11.24 -12.40 -5.26
N ALA A 41 -11.48 -13.10 -4.17
CA ALA A 41 -11.99 -14.48 -4.24
C ALA A 41 -13.37 -14.59 -4.91
N GLN A 42 -14.12 -13.49 -4.94
CA GLN A 42 -15.42 -13.43 -5.62
C GLN A 42 -15.21 -13.05 -7.09
N GLN A 43 -15.61 -13.93 -7.99
CA GLN A 43 -15.53 -13.70 -9.44
C GLN A 43 -16.28 -12.43 -9.86
N GLY A 44 -15.67 -11.61 -10.70
CA GLY A 44 -16.24 -10.35 -11.19
C GLY A 44 -16.16 -9.19 -10.21
N VAL A 45 -15.60 -9.39 -9.01
CA VAL A 45 -15.41 -8.34 -8.02
C VAL A 45 -13.93 -8.04 -7.86
N SER A 46 -13.58 -6.77 -7.97
CA SER A 46 -12.22 -6.26 -7.73
C SER A 46 -12.16 -5.42 -6.47
N ARG A 47 -10.99 -5.40 -5.85
CA ARG A 47 -10.65 -4.53 -4.73
C ARG A 47 -9.77 -3.39 -5.21
N ILE A 48 -10.15 -2.17 -4.88
CA ILE A 48 -9.31 -0.99 -5.03
C ILE A 48 -8.85 -0.59 -3.63
N THR A 49 -7.55 -0.57 -3.40
CA THR A 49 -6.95 -0.12 -2.14
C THR A 49 -6.25 1.21 -2.39
N VAL A 50 -6.61 2.22 -1.62
CA VAL A 50 -6.04 3.57 -1.73
C VAL A 50 -5.50 3.98 -0.38
N THR A 51 -4.23 4.43 -0.34
CA THR A 51 -3.70 5.16 0.81
C THR A 51 -3.87 6.64 0.59
N THR A 52 -4.33 7.33 1.61
CA THR A 52 -4.59 8.77 1.55
C THR A 52 -3.74 9.51 2.56
N GLU A 53 -3.29 10.70 2.17
CA GLU A 53 -2.72 11.67 3.10
C GLU A 53 -3.73 12.82 3.25
N GLY A 54 -4.21 13.04 4.45
CA GLY A 54 -5.16 14.13 4.69
C GLY A 54 -5.83 14.05 6.05
N LYS A 55 -6.57 15.11 6.38
CA LYS A 55 -7.34 15.15 7.63
C LYS A 55 -8.48 14.13 7.57
N SER A 56 -8.66 13.36 8.62
CA SER A 56 -9.68 12.30 8.76
C SER A 56 -11.10 12.72 8.34
N ARG A 57 -11.50 13.97 8.62
CA ARG A 57 -12.81 14.50 8.24
C ARG A 57 -13.00 14.58 6.71
N GLY A 58 -11.98 15.00 5.97
CA GLY A 58 -12.03 15.06 4.48
C GLY A 58 -12.13 13.66 3.88
N VAL A 59 -11.40 12.70 4.44
CA VAL A 59 -11.41 11.31 4.01
C VAL A 59 -12.77 10.66 4.28
N ALA A 60 -13.41 10.93 5.41
CA ALA A 60 -14.75 10.41 5.73
C ALA A 60 -15.83 10.95 4.77
N GLN A 61 -15.78 12.25 4.44
CA GLN A 61 -16.68 12.85 3.44
C GLN A 61 -16.49 12.24 2.06
N LEU A 62 -15.24 12.05 1.65
CA LEU A 62 -14.88 11.41 0.39
C LEU A 62 -15.41 9.98 0.33
N ALA A 63 -15.21 9.17 1.38
CA ALA A 63 -15.73 7.82 1.47
C ALA A 63 -17.27 7.77 1.34
N SER A 64 -17.97 8.74 1.95
CA SER A 64 -19.42 8.86 1.84
C SER A 64 -19.88 9.13 0.40
N GLN A 65 -19.14 9.93 -0.37
CA GLN A 65 -19.46 10.19 -1.77
C GLN A 65 -19.12 9.00 -2.66
N ILE A 66 -18.00 8.33 -2.43
CA ILE A 66 -17.64 7.11 -3.17
C ILE A 66 -18.69 6.02 -3.00
N ARG A 67 -19.27 5.85 -1.80
CA ARG A 67 -20.36 4.89 -1.54
C ARG A 67 -21.59 5.10 -2.42
N ARG A 68 -21.79 6.29 -2.96
CA ARG A 68 -22.93 6.62 -3.84
C ARG A 68 -22.68 6.26 -5.31
N LEU A 69 -21.48 5.87 -5.68
CA LEU A 69 -21.18 5.42 -7.04
C LEU A 69 -21.83 4.05 -7.28
N VAL A 70 -22.53 3.92 -8.42
CA VAL A 70 -23.38 2.75 -8.75
C VAL A 70 -22.60 1.44 -8.71
N ASP A 71 -21.34 1.46 -9.17
CA ASP A 71 -20.54 0.23 -9.29
C ASP A 71 -19.77 -0.11 -7.99
N ILE A 72 -19.90 0.69 -6.93
CA ILE A 72 -19.27 0.45 -5.64
C ILE A 72 -20.19 -0.39 -4.75
N ARG A 73 -19.73 -1.58 -4.37
CA ARG A 73 -20.42 -2.47 -3.44
C ARG A 73 -20.16 -2.13 -1.98
N GLN A 74 -18.90 -1.79 -1.68
CA GLN A 74 -18.47 -1.54 -0.31
C GLN A 74 -17.33 -0.52 -0.27
N VAL A 75 -17.34 0.31 0.78
CA VAL A 75 -16.24 1.21 1.13
C VAL A 75 -15.92 1.00 2.61
N ALA A 76 -14.68 0.64 2.90
CA ALA A 76 -14.17 0.51 4.25
C ALA A 76 -12.98 1.48 4.46
N LEU A 77 -12.99 2.20 5.56
CA LEU A 77 -11.83 2.92 6.07
C LEU A 77 -11.15 2.03 7.10
N LEU A 78 -9.87 1.77 6.90
CA LEU A 78 -9.09 0.90 7.75
C LEU A 78 -8.37 1.74 8.79
N GLU A 79 -9.02 1.88 9.96
CA GLU A 79 -8.42 2.48 11.14
C GLU A 79 -7.86 1.34 12.01
N GLY A 80 -6.55 1.24 12.11
CA GLY A 80 -5.88 0.24 12.96
C GLY A 80 -5.87 -1.20 12.44
N GLY A 81 -6.20 -1.44 11.16
CA GLY A 81 -6.10 -2.76 10.52
C GLY A 81 -4.65 -3.20 10.27
N VAL A 82 -4.46 -4.49 9.98
CA VAL A 82 -3.15 -4.99 9.56
C VAL A 82 -2.80 -4.44 8.19
N ARG A 83 -2.00 -3.39 8.19
CA ARG A 83 -1.40 -2.82 6.99
C ARG A 83 -0.08 -3.50 6.72
N ARG A 84 0.06 -4.03 5.53
CA ARG A 84 1.31 -4.54 5.00
C ARG A 84 1.67 -3.80 3.74
N GLU A 85 2.96 -3.55 3.57
CA GLU A 85 3.49 -2.93 2.37
C GLU A 85 4.56 -3.83 1.77
N LEU A 86 4.66 -3.81 0.46
CA LEU A 86 5.78 -4.38 -0.28
C LEU A 86 6.67 -3.22 -0.71
N LEU A 87 7.95 -3.31 -0.36
CA LEU A 87 9.01 -2.41 -0.80
C LEU A 87 9.88 -3.14 -1.81
N VAL A 88 10.15 -2.50 -2.93
CA VAL A 88 11.19 -2.90 -3.87
C VAL A 88 12.11 -1.70 -4.06
N ALA A 89 13.38 -1.83 -3.66
CA ALA A 89 14.37 -0.76 -3.70
C ALA A 89 15.60 -1.17 -4.51
N LYS A 90 15.94 -0.38 -5.52
CA LYS A 90 17.16 -0.55 -6.30
C LYS A 90 18.29 0.26 -5.70
N LEU A 91 19.46 -0.35 -5.57
CA LEU A 91 20.64 0.24 -4.95
C LEU A 91 21.74 0.45 -5.99
N ALA A 92 22.56 1.49 -5.83
CA ALA A 92 23.67 1.75 -6.73
C ALA A 92 24.83 0.77 -6.55
N ALA A 93 25.04 0.28 -5.34
CA ALA A 93 26.16 -0.61 -5.02
C ALA A 93 25.78 -1.68 -3.99
N SER A 94 26.44 -2.83 -4.11
CA SER A 94 26.40 -3.85 -3.06
C SER A 94 27.36 -3.47 -1.94
N SER A 95 26.97 -3.77 -0.72
CA SER A 95 27.77 -3.57 0.47
C SER A 95 27.63 -4.78 1.38
N PRO A 96 28.66 -5.15 2.18
CA PRO A 96 28.51 -6.21 3.18
C PRO A 96 27.34 -5.99 4.14
N VAL A 97 27.04 -4.73 4.47
CA VAL A 97 25.92 -4.34 5.31
C VAL A 97 24.57 -4.74 4.70
N LEU A 98 24.47 -4.77 3.38
CA LEU A 98 23.24 -5.14 2.67
C LEU A 98 22.73 -6.54 3.06
N PHE A 99 23.63 -7.51 3.15
CA PHE A 99 23.25 -8.89 3.48
C PHE A 99 22.86 -9.05 4.96
N ASP A 100 23.45 -8.25 5.84
CA ASP A 100 23.08 -8.24 7.26
C ASP A 100 21.72 -7.60 7.45
N LEU A 101 21.45 -6.49 6.78
CA LEU A 101 20.13 -5.85 6.75
C LEU A 101 19.07 -6.79 6.15
N ALA A 102 19.38 -7.47 5.06
CA ALA A 102 18.45 -8.41 4.45
C ALA A 102 18.04 -9.52 5.43
N ARG A 103 18.97 -10.06 6.21
CA ARG A 103 18.67 -11.03 7.27
C ARG A 103 17.84 -10.43 8.40
N GLN A 104 18.22 -9.25 8.89
CA GLN A 104 17.54 -8.55 9.97
C GLN A 104 16.08 -8.27 9.65
N TYR A 105 15.80 -7.79 8.44
CA TYR A 105 14.47 -7.41 7.97
C TYR A 105 13.72 -8.54 7.23
N GLN A 106 14.32 -9.72 7.13
CA GLN A 106 13.78 -10.84 6.33
C GLN A 106 13.50 -10.41 4.88
N ALA A 107 14.39 -9.59 4.33
CA ALA A 107 14.31 -9.10 2.97
C ALA A 107 15.05 -10.05 2.00
N GLU A 108 14.63 -10.05 0.75
CA GLU A 108 15.30 -10.76 -0.33
C GLU A 108 16.22 -9.81 -1.11
N VAL A 109 17.40 -10.27 -1.47
CA VAL A 109 18.32 -9.52 -2.32
C VAL A 109 18.35 -10.15 -3.69
N LEU A 110 17.90 -9.40 -4.69
CA LEU A 110 17.82 -9.77 -6.08
C LEU A 110 18.86 -8.98 -6.88
N THR A 111 19.03 -9.31 -8.15
CA THR A 111 19.91 -8.58 -9.07
C THR A 111 19.10 -8.07 -10.25
N ALA A 112 19.15 -6.77 -10.51
CA ALA A 112 18.53 -6.16 -11.68
C ALA A 112 19.28 -6.53 -12.98
N ALA A 113 18.68 -6.29 -14.13
CA ALA A 113 19.26 -6.60 -15.43
C ALA A 113 20.60 -5.88 -15.70
N ASP A 114 20.81 -4.72 -15.08
CA ASP A 114 22.04 -3.93 -15.15
C ASP A 114 23.10 -4.34 -14.11
N GLY A 115 22.85 -5.41 -13.35
CA GLY A 115 23.74 -5.90 -12.30
C GLY A 115 23.60 -5.20 -10.94
N CYS A 116 22.75 -4.18 -10.82
CA CYS A 116 22.52 -3.50 -9.56
C CYS A 116 21.74 -4.36 -8.57
N PRO A 117 22.05 -4.30 -7.24
CA PRO A 117 21.27 -5.02 -6.25
C PRO A 117 19.89 -4.39 -6.08
N VAL A 118 18.89 -5.26 -5.87
CA VAL A 118 17.51 -4.90 -5.58
C VAL A 118 17.10 -5.59 -4.29
N VAL A 119 16.57 -4.82 -3.35
CA VAL A 119 16.03 -5.34 -2.09
C VAL A 119 14.51 -5.40 -2.19
N GLU A 120 13.95 -6.57 -1.93
CA GLU A 120 12.52 -6.78 -1.78
C GLU A 120 12.20 -7.11 -0.32
N CYS A 121 11.27 -6.37 0.28
CA CYS A 121 10.85 -6.58 1.65
C CYS A 121 9.37 -6.29 1.84
N SER A 122 8.68 -7.15 2.56
CA SER A 122 7.30 -6.89 2.99
C SER A 122 7.23 -6.71 4.49
N GLY A 123 6.53 -5.67 4.94
CA GLY A 123 6.49 -5.34 6.35
C GLY A 123 5.42 -4.31 6.70
N THR A 124 5.48 -3.84 7.95
CA THR A 124 4.71 -2.66 8.36
C THR A 124 5.33 -1.39 7.77
N PRO A 125 4.58 -0.29 7.65
CA PRO A 125 5.16 0.99 7.20
C PRO A 125 6.42 1.38 7.98
N ALA A 126 6.37 1.28 9.31
CA ALA A 126 7.49 1.64 10.19
C ALA A 126 8.72 0.75 9.96
N THR A 127 8.51 -0.55 9.74
CA THR A 127 9.59 -1.50 9.42
C THR A 127 10.28 -1.13 8.11
N LEU A 128 9.50 -0.77 7.08
CA LEU A 128 10.06 -0.43 5.77
C LEU A 128 10.70 0.96 5.75
N ASP A 129 10.20 1.91 6.56
CA ASP A 129 10.84 3.21 6.76
C ASP A 129 12.23 3.04 7.40
N ALA A 130 12.33 2.23 8.47
CA ALA A 130 13.59 1.92 9.10
C ALA A 130 14.57 1.23 8.13
N LEU A 131 14.10 0.26 7.35
CA LEU A 131 14.93 -0.40 6.34
C LEU A 131 15.48 0.60 5.31
N LEU A 132 14.65 1.51 4.80
CA LEU A 132 15.09 2.53 3.83
C LEU A 132 16.13 3.47 4.42
N GLU A 133 15.99 3.87 5.69
CA GLU A 133 17.00 4.69 6.39
C GLU A 133 18.34 3.94 6.53
N GLU A 134 18.30 2.67 6.92
CA GLU A 134 19.49 1.83 7.06
C GLU A 134 20.13 1.45 5.71
N LEU A 135 19.38 1.46 4.60
CA LEU A 135 19.90 1.26 3.24
C LEU A 135 20.57 2.51 2.65
N ALA A 136 20.49 3.67 3.28
CA ALA A 136 21.08 4.92 2.79
C ALA A 136 22.58 4.79 2.41
N PRO A 137 23.44 4.07 3.15
CA PRO A 137 24.85 3.85 2.77
C PRO A 137 25.03 3.08 1.45
N CYS A 138 24.03 2.27 1.05
CA CYS A 138 24.05 1.53 -0.21
C CYS A 138 23.57 2.36 -1.41
N GLN A 139 23.25 3.64 -1.19
CA GLN A 139 22.73 4.58 -2.18
C GLN A 139 21.48 4.07 -2.89
N VAL A 140 20.33 4.29 -2.28
CA VAL A 140 19.04 3.97 -2.90
C VAL A 140 18.84 4.83 -4.15
N VAL A 141 18.79 4.21 -5.32
CA VAL A 141 18.59 4.88 -6.62
C VAL A 141 17.12 5.19 -6.84
N GLU A 142 16.30 4.18 -6.62
CA GLU A 142 14.84 4.28 -6.73
C GLU A 142 14.17 3.24 -5.83
N PHE A 143 12.96 3.49 -5.43
CA PHE A 143 12.13 2.49 -4.76
C PHE A 143 10.66 2.65 -5.13
N SER A 144 9.92 1.55 -5.00
CA SER A 144 8.48 1.51 -5.10
C SER A 144 7.89 0.85 -3.86
N ARG A 145 6.77 1.38 -3.39
CA ARG A 145 6.00 0.81 -2.26
C ARG A 145 4.55 0.64 -2.66
N THR A 146 4.02 -0.53 -2.40
CA THR A 146 2.61 -0.87 -2.60
C THR A 146 1.98 -1.27 -1.29
N VAL A 147 0.78 -0.78 -1.03
CA VAL A 147 0.02 -1.18 0.15
C VAL A 147 -0.87 -2.36 -0.17
N VAL A 148 -0.73 -3.40 0.63
CA VAL A 148 -1.68 -4.50 0.70
C VAL A 148 -2.35 -4.45 2.06
N ALA A 149 -3.63 -4.12 2.08
CA ALA A 149 -4.42 -4.10 3.29
C ALA A 149 -5.64 -5.01 3.12
N ALA A 150 -5.81 -5.93 4.06
CA ALA A 150 -7.05 -6.69 4.15
C ALA A 150 -7.95 -6.02 5.18
N PRO A 151 -9.17 -5.58 4.79
CA PRO A 151 -10.08 -4.85 5.67
C PRO A 151 -10.54 -5.63 6.89
N GLU A 152 -10.42 -6.93 6.90
CA GLU A 152 -11.02 -7.82 7.89
C GLU A 152 -10.08 -8.95 8.30
N LEU A 153 -8.82 -8.65 8.57
CA LEU A 153 -8.05 -9.54 9.41
C LEU A 153 -8.45 -9.29 10.87
N THR A 154 -9.66 -9.67 11.21
CA THR A 154 -9.97 -9.96 12.60
C THR A 154 -9.02 -11.08 13.00
N PRO A 155 -8.23 -10.94 14.08
CA PRO A 155 -7.43 -12.05 14.55
C PRO A 155 -8.36 -13.24 14.71
N MET A 156 -8.03 -14.38 14.09
CA MET A 156 -8.80 -15.61 14.31
C MET A 156 -8.89 -15.80 15.81
N ARG A 157 -10.08 -15.65 16.35
CA ARG A 157 -10.37 -16.16 17.69
C ARG A 157 -10.12 -17.64 17.55
N SER A 158 -9.12 -18.15 18.27
CA SER A 158 -8.92 -19.58 18.42
C SER A 158 -10.28 -20.18 18.77
N CYS A 159 -10.84 -20.94 17.84
CA CYS A 159 -11.96 -21.82 18.17
C CYS A 159 -11.44 -22.79 19.22
N GLY A 160 -11.87 -22.54 20.49
CA GLY A 160 -11.69 -23.49 21.59
C GLY A 160 -12.56 -24.72 21.37
#